data_396b9e429e1122d94d3e3d546e238159
#
_entry.id   396b9e429e1122d94d3e3d546e238159
#
_cell.length_a   1.000
_cell.length_b   1.000
_cell.length_c   1.000
_cell.angle_alpha   90.00
_cell.angle_beta   90.00
_cell.angle_gamma   90.00
#
_symmetry.space_group_name_H-M   'P 1'
#
loop_
_entity.id
_entity.type
_entity.pdbx_description
1 polymer ?
#
loop_
_entity_poly.entity_id
_entity_poly.type
_entity_poly.pdbx_seq_one_letter_code
_entity_poly.pdbx_strand_id
1 'polypeptide(L)'
;MKLSIINSYQFIRDMTRTIVRGELDSPEFIVLDEKEVIFASVAKSACSSIKTAIYGKPPEGIQIHQYTSHLSHRRIPNKKSSYFVFAIVRNPYERLASCYRAKFNKEDESQFMFANYLFGYLKNDDTFDEFVRKVSKLPDRICDRHFKSQHRLVFASGDKVDFIGKFENLPSDFDEIRNKYDFDDLPLLNKSSGKTAVDLFSEESRELASKRYKSDFEIFEYPTDMDTQMP
;
A
#
# COMPACT_ATOMS: atom_id res chain seq x y z
N MET A 1 -12.35 -5.52 31.33
CA MET A 1 -11.92 -5.50 29.93
C MET A 1 -12.89 -6.39 29.15
N LYS A 2 -13.97 -5.83 28.61
CA LYS A 2 -14.91 -6.57 27.75
C LYS A 2 -14.32 -6.62 26.34
N LEU A 3 -13.63 -7.72 25.99
CA LEU A 3 -13.43 -8.02 24.57
C LEU A 3 -14.82 -8.10 23.94
N SER A 4 -15.14 -7.20 23.04
CA SER A 4 -16.42 -7.28 22.36
C SER A 4 -16.44 -8.56 21.49
N ILE A 5 -17.59 -9.19 21.38
CA ILE A 5 -17.81 -10.37 20.52
C ILE A 5 -17.33 -10.08 19.09
N ILE A 6 -17.45 -8.83 18.64
CA ILE A 6 -16.96 -8.34 17.35
C ILE A 6 -15.43 -8.50 17.21
N ASN A 7 -14.66 -8.16 18.25
CA ASN A 7 -13.20 -8.30 18.23
C ASN A 7 -12.77 -9.77 18.16
N SER A 8 -13.52 -10.66 18.83
CA SER A 8 -13.25 -12.10 18.79
C SER A 8 -13.51 -12.70 17.41
N TYR A 9 -14.62 -12.31 16.75
CA TYR A 9 -14.95 -12.77 15.41
C TYR A 9 -13.91 -12.29 14.36
N GLN A 10 -13.53 -11.02 14.42
CA GLN A 10 -12.53 -10.47 13.51
C GLN A 10 -11.16 -11.13 13.67
N PHE A 11 -10.77 -11.41 14.92
CA PHE A 11 -9.53 -12.14 15.18
C PHE A 11 -9.55 -13.57 14.62
N ILE A 12 -10.62 -14.33 14.89
CA ILE A 12 -10.77 -15.69 14.36
C ILE A 12 -10.72 -15.66 12.82
N ARG A 13 -11.40 -14.70 12.21
CA ARG A 13 -11.38 -14.50 10.76
C ARG A 13 -9.97 -14.21 10.26
N ASP A 14 -9.23 -13.33 10.92
CA ASP A 14 -7.89 -12.91 10.51
C ASP A 14 -6.86 -14.01 10.78
N MET A 15 -6.97 -14.75 11.87
CA MET A 15 -6.20 -15.99 12.09
C MET A 15 -6.49 -17.04 11.02
N THR A 16 -7.77 -17.30 10.75
CA THR A 16 -8.16 -18.27 9.71
C THR A 16 -7.60 -17.86 8.35
N ARG A 17 -7.67 -16.57 8.00
CA ARG A 17 -7.06 -16.04 6.78
C ARG A 17 -5.56 -16.27 6.75
N THR A 18 -4.86 -15.96 7.84
CA THR A 18 -3.41 -16.12 7.92
C THR A 18 -3.00 -17.59 7.81
N ILE A 19 -3.75 -18.50 8.43
CA ILE A 19 -3.49 -19.96 8.36
C ILE A 19 -3.77 -20.49 6.95
N VAL A 20 -4.93 -20.17 6.38
CA VAL A 20 -5.36 -20.72 5.08
C VAL A 20 -4.61 -20.09 3.90
N ARG A 21 -4.27 -18.81 4.00
CA ARG A 21 -3.69 -18.02 2.92
C ARG A 21 -2.19 -17.81 3.06
N GLY A 22 -1.60 -18.14 4.22
CA GLY A 22 -0.23 -17.84 4.57
C GLY A 22 0.02 -16.37 4.96
N GLU A 23 -1.00 -15.49 4.83
CA GLU A 23 -0.89 -14.07 5.12
C GLU A 23 -2.24 -13.44 5.51
N LEU A 24 -2.17 -12.40 6.34
CA LEU A 24 -3.34 -11.69 6.85
C LEU A 24 -4.01 -10.85 5.76
N ASP A 25 -3.23 -10.07 5.04
CA ASP A 25 -3.68 -9.22 3.94
C ASP A 25 -2.90 -9.53 2.67
N SER A 26 -3.64 -9.83 1.61
CA SER A 26 -3.08 -10.33 0.35
C SER A 26 -2.68 -9.19 -0.57
N PRO A 27 -1.70 -9.40 -1.45
CA PRO A 27 -1.44 -8.54 -2.59
C PRO A 27 -2.68 -8.34 -3.46
N GLU A 28 -2.66 -7.31 -4.26
CA GLU A 28 -3.75 -6.96 -5.15
C GLU A 28 -3.24 -6.73 -6.56
N PHE A 29 -3.65 -7.60 -7.48
CA PHE A 29 -3.39 -7.50 -8.91
C PHE A 29 -4.69 -7.17 -9.62
N ILE A 30 -4.78 -5.99 -10.21
CA ILE A 30 -5.94 -5.57 -10.99
C ILE A 30 -5.71 -5.95 -12.44
N VAL A 31 -6.57 -6.80 -12.97
CA VAL A 31 -6.44 -7.34 -14.32
C VAL A 31 -7.37 -6.60 -15.28
N LEU A 32 -6.79 -6.11 -16.39
CA LEU A 32 -7.51 -5.48 -17.50
C LEU A 32 -7.39 -6.39 -18.72
N ASP A 33 -8.38 -7.21 -18.92
CA ASP A 33 -8.38 -8.19 -20.02
C ASP A 33 -8.36 -7.54 -21.39
N GLU A 34 -9.12 -6.47 -21.58
CA GLU A 34 -9.24 -5.77 -22.87
C GLU A 34 -7.93 -5.14 -23.35
N LYS A 35 -7.02 -4.84 -22.41
CA LYS A 35 -5.73 -4.19 -22.71
C LYS A 35 -4.55 -5.12 -22.44
N GLU A 36 -4.78 -6.33 -21.98
CA GLU A 36 -3.75 -7.30 -21.57
C GLU A 36 -2.74 -6.74 -20.56
N VAL A 37 -3.24 -5.95 -19.60
CA VAL A 37 -2.44 -5.26 -18.59
C VAL A 37 -2.84 -5.69 -17.19
N ILE A 38 -1.87 -5.74 -16.30
CA ILE A 38 -2.04 -6.01 -14.87
C ILE A 38 -1.37 -4.91 -14.05
N PHE A 39 -2.14 -4.27 -13.20
CA PHE A 39 -1.62 -3.34 -12.21
C PHE A 39 -1.40 -4.05 -10.87
N ALA A 40 -0.12 -4.20 -10.46
CA ALA A 40 0.24 -4.65 -9.12
C ALA A 40 0.09 -3.47 -8.14
N SER A 41 -1.02 -3.45 -7.43
CA SER A 41 -1.45 -2.31 -6.62
C SER A 41 -0.69 -2.23 -5.30
N VAL A 42 0.07 -1.16 -5.10
CA VAL A 42 0.78 -0.86 -3.84
C VAL A 42 0.04 0.24 -3.09
N ALA A 43 -0.46 -0.07 -1.90
CA ALA A 43 -1.14 0.91 -1.06
C ALA A 43 -0.20 2.07 -0.69
N LYS A 44 -0.72 3.31 -0.68
CA LYS A 44 0.00 4.56 -0.41
C LYS A 44 0.98 5.00 -1.50
N SER A 45 0.93 4.38 -2.68
CA SER A 45 1.71 4.72 -3.89
C SER A 45 0.76 5.08 -5.04
N ALA A 46 -0.10 6.07 -4.86
CA ALA A 46 -1.11 6.57 -5.81
C ALA A 46 -2.14 5.53 -6.32
N CYS A 47 -2.32 4.39 -5.66
CA CYS A 47 -3.18 3.32 -6.14
C CYS A 47 -4.63 3.78 -6.47
N SER A 48 -5.19 4.74 -5.73
CA SER A 48 -6.54 5.27 -6.02
C SER A 48 -6.55 6.10 -7.31
N SER A 49 -5.56 6.97 -7.53
CA SER A 49 -5.46 7.80 -8.74
C SER A 49 -5.25 6.94 -9.98
N ILE A 50 -4.36 5.94 -9.88
CA ILE A 50 -4.08 4.99 -10.97
C ILE A 50 -5.34 4.19 -11.31
N LYS A 51 -6.03 3.63 -10.30
CA LYS A 51 -7.29 2.91 -10.55
C LYS A 51 -8.35 3.81 -11.21
N THR A 52 -8.42 5.08 -10.82
CA THR A 52 -9.36 6.02 -11.44
C THR A 52 -8.98 6.36 -12.87
N ALA A 53 -7.68 6.51 -13.18
CA ALA A 53 -7.21 6.73 -14.55
C ALA A 53 -7.48 5.52 -15.46
N ILE A 54 -7.41 4.31 -14.90
CA ILE A 54 -7.61 3.06 -15.64
C ILE A 54 -9.11 2.74 -15.85
N TYR A 55 -9.96 2.99 -14.86
CA TYR A 55 -11.39 2.55 -14.85
C TYR A 55 -12.39 3.69 -14.89
N GLY A 56 -11.93 4.93 -14.92
CA GLY A 56 -12.80 6.08 -14.77
C GLY A 56 -13.24 6.33 -13.32
N LYS A 57 -14.03 7.37 -13.12
CA LYS A 57 -14.56 7.71 -11.80
C LYS A 57 -15.61 6.68 -11.36
N PRO A 58 -15.56 6.20 -10.12
CA PRO A 58 -16.61 5.34 -9.60
C PRO A 58 -17.93 6.12 -9.48
N PRO A 59 -19.09 5.44 -9.47
CA PRO A 59 -20.38 6.05 -9.15
C PRO A 59 -20.35 6.79 -7.81
N GLU A 60 -21.21 7.79 -7.66
CA GLU A 60 -21.31 8.58 -6.42
C GLU A 60 -21.54 7.67 -5.19
N GLY A 61 -20.83 7.94 -4.12
CA GLY A 61 -20.90 7.13 -2.88
C GLY A 61 -20.09 5.84 -2.89
N ILE A 62 -19.51 5.42 -4.02
CA ILE A 62 -18.70 4.22 -4.13
C ILE A 62 -17.21 4.57 -4.18
N GLN A 63 -16.42 3.97 -3.28
CA GLN A 63 -14.97 4.15 -3.33
C GLN A 63 -14.35 3.36 -4.49
N ILE A 64 -13.31 3.91 -5.12
CA ILE A 64 -12.63 3.28 -6.27
C ILE A 64 -12.13 1.85 -5.94
N HIS A 65 -11.67 1.60 -4.72
CA HIS A 65 -11.22 0.27 -4.29
C HIS A 65 -12.37 -0.75 -4.23
N GLN A 66 -13.56 -0.32 -3.87
CA GLN A 66 -14.76 -1.15 -3.90
C GLN A 66 -15.23 -1.38 -5.34
N TYR A 67 -15.22 -0.33 -6.15
CA TYR A 67 -15.61 -0.37 -7.57
C TYR A 67 -14.74 -1.36 -8.36
N THR A 68 -13.42 -1.37 -8.14
CA THR A 68 -12.49 -2.26 -8.84
C THR A 68 -12.29 -3.62 -8.17
N SER A 69 -12.99 -3.92 -7.08
CA SER A 69 -12.76 -5.15 -6.29
C SER A 69 -13.01 -6.46 -7.05
N HIS A 70 -13.95 -6.44 -8.01
CA HIS A 70 -14.29 -7.60 -8.86
C HIS A 70 -13.18 -7.96 -9.86
N LEU A 71 -12.27 -7.05 -10.16
CA LEU A 71 -11.12 -7.23 -11.05
C LEU A 71 -9.84 -7.60 -10.28
N SER A 72 -9.93 -7.65 -8.96
CA SER A 72 -8.81 -7.86 -8.08
C SER A 72 -8.52 -9.35 -7.88
N HIS A 73 -7.29 -9.74 -8.12
CA HIS A 73 -6.75 -11.07 -7.87
C HIS A 73 -5.62 -11.00 -6.85
N ARG A 74 -5.43 -12.06 -6.06
CA ARG A 74 -4.31 -12.16 -5.11
C ARG A 74 -3.00 -12.56 -5.78
N ARG A 75 -3.10 -13.21 -6.92
CA ARG A 75 -2.00 -13.64 -7.77
C ARG A 75 -2.42 -13.45 -9.21
N ILE A 76 -1.44 -13.28 -10.08
CA ILE A 76 -1.66 -13.24 -11.52
C ILE A 76 -2.18 -14.62 -11.95
N PRO A 77 -3.36 -14.70 -12.61
CA PRO A 77 -3.86 -15.97 -13.12
C PRO A 77 -2.91 -16.54 -14.18
N ASN A 78 -2.64 -17.86 -14.15
CA ASN A 78 -1.71 -18.50 -15.07
C ASN A 78 -2.00 -18.21 -16.55
N LYS A 79 -3.28 -18.14 -16.92
CA LYS A 79 -3.71 -17.81 -18.29
C LYS A 79 -3.35 -16.38 -18.74
N LYS A 80 -2.95 -15.53 -17.80
CA LYS A 80 -2.63 -14.11 -18.03
C LYS A 80 -1.15 -13.81 -17.77
N SER A 81 -0.30 -14.83 -17.75
CA SER A 81 1.15 -14.70 -17.54
C SER A 81 1.87 -13.93 -18.64
N SER A 82 1.25 -13.78 -19.82
CA SER A 82 1.76 -12.96 -20.94
C SER A 82 1.43 -11.49 -20.84
N TYR A 83 0.46 -11.10 -19.97
CA TYR A 83 0.04 -9.72 -19.80
C TYR A 83 1.20 -8.86 -19.29
N PHE A 84 1.18 -7.59 -19.70
CA PHE A 84 2.13 -6.60 -19.20
C PHE A 84 1.80 -6.25 -17.75
N VAL A 85 2.78 -6.42 -16.86
CA VAL A 85 2.62 -6.15 -15.43
C VAL A 85 3.37 -4.89 -15.05
N PHE A 86 2.67 -3.93 -14.44
CA PHE A 86 3.31 -2.75 -13.89
C PHE A 86 2.95 -2.49 -12.44
N ALA A 87 3.84 -1.79 -11.76
CA ALA A 87 3.65 -1.31 -10.39
C ALA A 87 4.13 0.13 -10.25
N ILE A 88 3.56 0.86 -9.31
CA ILE A 88 4.13 2.12 -8.83
C ILE A 88 4.48 1.94 -7.36
N VAL A 89 5.75 2.15 -7.04
CA VAL A 89 6.29 2.08 -5.68
C VAL A 89 6.56 3.49 -5.14
N ARG A 90 6.81 3.59 -3.86
CA ARG A 90 7.10 4.86 -3.19
C ARG A 90 8.26 4.69 -2.23
N ASN A 91 9.03 5.76 -2.00
CA ASN A 91 10.03 5.77 -0.94
C ASN A 91 9.45 5.20 0.36
N PRO A 92 10.08 4.19 1.00
CA PRO A 92 9.53 3.52 2.17
C PRO A 92 9.22 4.46 3.33
N TYR A 93 10.03 5.49 3.57
CA TYR A 93 9.78 6.50 4.60
C TYR A 93 8.52 7.33 4.28
N GLU A 94 8.45 7.86 3.06
CA GLU A 94 7.31 8.65 2.60
C GLU A 94 6.02 7.82 2.57
N ARG A 95 6.12 6.56 2.21
CA ARG A 95 4.97 5.64 2.22
C ARG A 95 4.45 5.41 3.63
N LEU A 96 5.34 5.18 4.60
CA LEU A 96 4.99 4.97 6.00
C LEU A 96 4.36 6.23 6.63
N ALA A 97 4.97 7.40 6.40
CA ALA A 97 4.43 8.70 6.79
C ALA A 97 3.03 8.96 6.17
N SER A 98 2.86 8.63 4.88
CA SER A 98 1.56 8.73 4.20
C SER A 98 0.51 7.78 4.79
N CYS A 99 0.89 6.60 5.24
CA CYS A 99 -0.01 5.68 5.93
C CYS A 99 -0.49 6.29 7.25
N TYR A 100 0.43 6.76 8.08
CA TYR A 100 0.13 7.35 9.36
C TYR A 100 -0.81 8.55 9.23
N ARG A 101 -0.46 9.54 8.42
CA ARG A 101 -1.29 10.75 8.22
C ARG A 101 -2.71 10.42 7.75
N ALA A 102 -2.85 9.41 6.90
CA ALA A 102 -4.17 9.06 6.35
C ALA A 102 -5.03 8.23 7.30
N LYS A 103 -4.44 7.50 8.25
CA LYS A 103 -5.14 6.43 8.99
C LYS A 103 -5.19 6.64 10.49
N PHE A 104 -4.32 7.46 11.07
CA PHE A 104 -4.23 7.71 12.51
C PHE A 104 -4.82 9.06 12.89
N ASN A 105 -4.96 9.32 14.20
CA ASN A 105 -5.49 10.55 14.77
C ASN A 105 -6.85 10.96 14.18
N LYS A 106 -7.76 9.99 14.05
CA LYS A 106 -9.12 10.25 13.60
C LYS A 106 -9.93 10.81 14.77
N GLU A 107 -10.65 11.90 14.50
CA GLU A 107 -11.55 12.51 15.49
C GLU A 107 -12.64 11.53 15.92
N ASP A 108 -13.18 10.77 14.99
CA ASP A 108 -14.12 9.69 15.23
C ASP A 108 -13.38 8.34 15.24
N GLU A 109 -13.30 7.74 16.42
CA GLU A 109 -12.69 6.44 16.65
C GLU A 109 -13.26 5.33 15.74
N SER A 110 -14.52 5.44 15.32
CA SER A 110 -15.14 4.47 14.41
C SER A 110 -14.52 4.49 13.01
N GLN A 111 -13.84 5.58 12.64
CA GLN A 111 -13.13 5.74 11.38
C GLN A 111 -11.68 5.22 11.42
N PHE A 112 -11.18 4.85 12.60
CA PHE A 112 -9.85 4.28 12.73
C PHE A 112 -9.80 2.88 12.13
N MET A 113 -9.19 2.78 10.98
CA MET A 113 -9.17 1.56 10.16
C MET A 113 -8.54 0.35 10.88
N PHE A 114 -7.61 0.59 11.80
CA PHE A 114 -6.85 -0.46 12.50
C PHE A 114 -7.35 -0.75 13.91
N ALA A 115 -8.53 -0.26 14.30
CA ALA A 115 -9.09 -0.43 15.67
C ALA A 115 -9.07 -1.90 16.17
N ASN A 116 -9.29 -2.84 15.28
CA ASN A 116 -9.33 -4.28 15.60
C ASN A 116 -8.12 -5.06 15.06
N TYR A 117 -7.15 -4.37 14.48
CA TYR A 117 -5.97 -5.01 13.90
C TYR A 117 -5.14 -5.67 14.99
N LEU A 118 -4.93 -7.00 14.87
CA LEU A 118 -4.20 -7.81 15.85
C LEU A 118 -4.61 -7.51 17.31
N PHE A 119 -5.92 -7.49 17.59
CA PHE A 119 -6.52 -7.18 18.92
C PHE A 119 -6.24 -5.76 19.43
N GLY A 120 -6.20 -4.78 18.53
CA GLY A 120 -5.92 -3.40 18.93
C GLY A 120 -4.41 -3.17 19.19
N TYR A 121 -3.56 -3.90 18.48
CA TYR A 121 -2.10 -3.71 18.53
C TYR A 121 -1.71 -2.29 18.11
N LEU A 122 -2.40 -1.72 17.13
CA LEU A 122 -2.31 -0.32 16.76
C LEU A 122 -3.45 0.45 17.41
N LYS A 123 -3.16 1.66 17.88
CA LYS A 123 -4.14 2.56 18.48
C LYS A 123 -4.25 3.84 17.67
N ASN A 124 -5.43 4.46 17.68
CA ASN A 124 -5.66 5.69 16.93
C ASN A 124 -4.77 6.85 17.41
N ASP A 125 -4.47 6.88 18.69
CA ASP A 125 -3.63 7.88 19.37
C ASP A 125 -2.13 7.53 19.41
N ASP A 126 -1.71 6.39 18.82
CA ASP A 126 -0.28 6.09 18.69
C ASP A 126 0.44 7.28 18.04
N THR A 127 1.51 7.75 18.64
CA THR A 127 2.43 8.70 18.00
C THR A 127 3.07 8.06 16.76
N PHE A 128 3.65 8.87 15.90
CA PHE A 128 4.32 8.33 14.70
C PHE A 128 5.45 7.36 15.05
N ASP A 129 6.26 7.69 16.06
CA ASP A 129 7.34 6.81 16.53
C ASP A 129 6.83 5.50 17.12
N GLU A 130 5.72 5.53 17.88
CA GLU A 130 5.08 4.31 18.39
C GLU A 130 4.53 3.44 17.24
N PHE A 131 3.89 4.06 16.24
CA PHE A 131 3.44 3.36 15.04
C PHE A 131 4.60 2.69 14.33
N VAL A 132 5.70 3.42 14.06
CA VAL A 132 6.89 2.85 13.39
C VAL A 132 7.49 1.72 14.23
N ARG A 133 7.65 1.91 15.54
CA ARG A 133 8.18 0.87 16.44
C ARG A 133 7.32 -0.39 16.45
N LYS A 134 6.00 -0.23 16.40
CA LYS A 134 5.07 -1.35 16.35
C LYS A 134 5.15 -2.10 15.02
N VAL A 135 5.05 -1.40 13.89
CA VAL A 135 5.06 -2.05 12.57
C VAL A 135 6.41 -2.66 12.21
N SER A 136 7.51 -2.10 12.74
CA SER A 136 8.84 -2.66 12.51
C SER A 136 9.06 -4.04 13.14
N LYS A 137 8.26 -4.39 14.13
CA LYS A 137 8.28 -5.72 14.78
C LYS A 137 7.42 -6.77 14.07
N LEU A 138 6.59 -6.35 13.13
CA LEU A 138 5.64 -7.26 12.47
C LEU A 138 6.28 -7.93 11.25
N PRO A 139 6.24 -9.26 11.13
CA PRO A 139 6.61 -9.93 9.90
C PRO A 139 5.56 -9.66 8.80
N ASP A 140 5.99 -9.60 7.55
CA ASP A 140 5.14 -9.24 6.40
C ASP A 140 3.86 -10.07 6.30
N ARG A 141 3.90 -11.36 6.67
CA ARG A 141 2.74 -12.25 6.60
C ARG A 141 1.54 -11.82 7.44
N ILE A 142 1.77 -11.02 8.49
CA ILE A 142 0.70 -10.49 9.34
C ILE A 142 0.52 -8.98 9.20
N CYS A 143 1.28 -8.33 8.30
CA CYS A 143 1.11 -6.91 8.00
C CYS A 143 -0.12 -6.65 7.13
N ASP A 144 -0.81 -5.55 7.43
CA ASP A 144 -1.75 -4.93 6.50
C ASP A 144 -0.99 -4.36 5.29
N ARG A 145 -1.61 -4.35 4.10
CA ARG A 145 -0.99 -3.87 2.86
C ARG A 145 -0.51 -2.42 2.92
N HIS A 146 -1.04 -1.59 3.82
CA HIS A 146 -0.63 -0.18 3.94
C HIS A 146 0.78 -0.01 4.49
N PHE A 147 1.28 -1.00 5.24
CA PHE A 147 2.65 -1.01 5.80
C PHE A 147 3.39 -2.34 5.59
N LYS A 148 2.83 -3.31 4.83
CA LYS A 148 3.57 -4.47 4.31
C LYS A 148 4.68 -4.01 3.37
N SER A 149 5.83 -4.70 3.34
CA SER A 149 6.92 -4.41 2.39
C SER A 149 6.43 -4.43 0.95
N GLN A 150 6.84 -3.45 0.15
CA GLN A 150 6.36 -3.27 -1.22
C GLN A 150 6.78 -4.42 -2.13
N HIS A 151 8.03 -4.90 -2.00
CA HIS A 151 8.49 -6.04 -2.79
C HIS A 151 7.61 -7.29 -2.59
N ARG A 152 7.05 -7.49 -1.38
CA ARG A 152 6.09 -8.58 -1.10
C ARG A 152 4.73 -8.39 -1.77
N LEU A 153 4.37 -7.16 -2.09
CA LEU A 153 3.14 -6.85 -2.84
C LEU A 153 3.37 -6.98 -4.34
N VAL A 154 4.49 -6.43 -4.82
CA VAL A 154 4.84 -6.33 -6.24
C VAL A 154 5.17 -7.72 -6.82
N PHE A 155 6.02 -8.48 -6.14
CA PHE A 155 6.52 -9.79 -6.62
C PHE A 155 5.76 -11.00 -6.04
N ALA A 156 4.56 -10.80 -5.52
CA ALA A 156 3.78 -11.87 -4.91
C ALA A 156 3.37 -13.01 -5.87
N SER A 157 3.38 -12.75 -7.17
CA SER A 157 3.07 -13.74 -8.23
C SER A 157 4.29 -14.22 -9.01
N GLY A 158 5.49 -13.94 -8.52
CA GLY A 158 6.75 -14.21 -9.19
C GLY A 158 7.46 -12.92 -9.62
N ASP A 159 8.62 -13.07 -10.23
CA ASP A 159 9.52 -11.95 -10.50
C ASP A 159 9.16 -11.17 -11.78
N LYS A 160 8.13 -11.59 -12.52
CA LYS A 160 7.72 -10.90 -13.74
C LYS A 160 6.94 -9.63 -13.39
N VAL A 161 7.63 -8.49 -13.43
CA VAL A 161 7.03 -7.16 -13.48
C VAL A 161 7.76 -6.39 -14.58
N ASP A 162 7.02 -6.00 -15.62
CA ASP A 162 7.60 -5.42 -16.83
C ASP A 162 7.98 -3.95 -16.66
N PHE A 163 7.31 -3.23 -15.72
CA PHE A 163 7.60 -1.84 -15.41
C PHE A 163 7.37 -1.53 -13.93
N ILE A 164 8.32 -0.84 -13.32
CA ILE A 164 8.22 -0.33 -11.96
C ILE A 164 8.50 1.18 -11.97
N GLY A 165 7.44 1.98 -11.85
CA GLY A 165 7.55 3.43 -11.71
C GLY A 165 7.65 3.85 -10.24
N LYS A 166 8.12 5.08 -10.01
CA LYS A 166 8.26 5.69 -8.68
C LYS A 166 7.20 6.77 -8.46
N PHE A 167 6.59 6.77 -7.29
CA PHE A 167 5.59 7.81 -6.91
C PHE A 167 6.17 9.22 -7.02
N GLU A 168 7.43 9.36 -6.74
CA GLU A 168 8.18 10.63 -6.79
C GLU A 168 8.25 11.19 -8.22
N ASN A 169 8.24 10.30 -9.22
CA ASN A 169 8.22 10.63 -10.65
C ASN A 169 6.87 10.28 -11.30
N LEU A 170 5.80 10.18 -10.50
CA LEU A 170 4.52 9.62 -10.93
C LEU A 170 3.97 10.21 -12.25
N PRO A 171 4.03 11.52 -12.51
CA PRO A 171 3.53 12.05 -13.78
C PRO A 171 4.26 11.45 -14.99
N SER A 172 5.59 11.46 -15.00
CA SER A 172 6.38 10.93 -16.11
C SER A 172 6.28 9.41 -16.24
N ASP A 173 6.39 8.71 -15.11
CA ASP A 173 6.38 7.25 -15.07
C ASP A 173 5.00 6.68 -15.47
N PHE A 174 3.92 7.36 -15.07
CA PHE A 174 2.58 6.94 -15.48
C PHE A 174 2.25 7.35 -16.92
N ASP A 175 2.78 8.47 -17.43
CA ASP A 175 2.58 8.88 -18.82
C ASP A 175 3.11 7.85 -19.80
N GLU A 176 4.20 7.13 -19.48
CA GLU A 176 4.68 6.02 -20.30
C GLU A 176 3.63 4.92 -20.43
N ILE A 177 3.03 4.52 -19.32
CA ILE A 177 1.97 3.49 -19.30
C ILE A 177 0.69 4.02 -19.93
N ARG A 178 0.29 5.24 -19.61
CA ARG A 178 -0.91 5.89 -20.12
C ARG A 178 -0.90 5.94 -21.64
N ASN A 179 0.19 6.41 -22.23
CA ASN A 179 0.31 6.54 -23.68
C ASN A 179 0.33 5.18 -24.38
N LYS A 180 0.96 4.17 -23.78
CA LYS A 180 1.05 2.83 -24.33
C LYS A 180 -0.29 2.11 -24.34
N TYR A 181 -1.12 2.32 -23.31
CA TYR A 181 -2.38 1.59 -23.11
C TYR A 181 -3.63 2.45 -23.21
N ASP A 182 -3.49 3.71 -23.61
CA ASP A 182 -4.60 4.64 -23.77
C ASP A 182 -5.48 4.71 -22.51
N PHE A 183 -4.85 5.10 -21.39
CA PHE A 183 -5.52 5.38 -20.12
C PHE A 183 -5.83 6.87 -19.97
N ASP A 184 -6.78 7.21 -19.11
CA ASP A 184 -7.08 8.59 -18.77
C ASP A 184 -5.92 9.27 -18.01
N ASP A 185 -5.97 10.59 -17.94
CA ASP A 185 -5.05 11.37 -17.11
C ASP A 185 -5.20 11.03 -15.63
N LEU A 186 -4.08 11.10 -14.89
CA LEU A 186 -4.12 10.93 -13.44
C LEU A 186 -4.97 12.04 -12.81
N PRO A 187 -6.06 11.70 -12.10
CA PRO A 187 -6.77 12.69 -11.34
C PRO A 187 -5.90 13.18 -10.17
N LEU A 188 -5.96 14.48 -9.87
CA LEU A 188 -5.29 15.09 -8.73
C LEU A 188 -6.01 14.69 -7.43
N LEU A 189 -5.94 13.41 -7.06
CA LEU A 189 -6.52 12.88 -5.82
C LEU A 189 -5.48 12.94 -4.71
N ASN A 190 -5.89 13.47 -3.55
CA ASN A 190 -5.13 13.38 -2.30
C ASN A 190 -3.72 14.01 -2.33
N LYS A 191 -3.60 15.27 -2.76
CA LYS A 191 -2.38 16.04 -2.43
C LYS A 191 -2.26 16.05 -0.91
N SER A 192 -1.24 15.41 -0.37
CA SER A 192 -0.91 15.53 1.05
C SER A 192 -0.40 16.95 1.32
N SER A 193 -1.27 17.81 1.82
CA SER A 193 -0.86 19.05 2.46
C SER A 193 -0.33 18.70 3.85
N GLY A 194 0.94 18.77 4.09
CA GLY A 194 1.47 18.47 5.43
C GLY A 194 3.00 18.38 5.47
N LYS A 195 3.52 18.24 6.69
CA LYS A 195 4.94 18.02 6.97
C LYS A 195 5.52 16.92 6.08
N THR A 196 6.74 17.04 5.66
CA THR A 196 7.46 16.01 4.93
C THR A 196 7.65 14.75 5.81
N ALA A 197 8.07 13.61 5.25
CA ALA A 197 8.41 12.46 6.09
C ALA A 197 9.54 12.80 7.07
N VAL A 198 10.52 13.58 6.63
CA VAL A 198 11.65 14.03 7.46
C VAL A 198 11.20 14.65 8.78
N ASP A 199 10.12 15.45 8.76
CA ASP A 199 9.60 16.12 9.96
C ASP A 199 8.92 15.18 10.97
N LEU A 200 8.61 13.95 10.57
CA LEU A 200 7.92 12.97 11.42
C LEU A 200 8.87 11.97 12.07
N PHE A 201 9.98 11.66 11.42
CA PHE A 201 10.90 10.63 11.88
C PHE A 201 11.87 11.16 12.92
N SER A 202 11.92 10.53 14.10
CA SER A 202 13.07 10.58 14.99
C SER A 202 14.21 9.74 14.43
N GLU A 203 15.43 9.88 14.99
CA GLU A 203 16.57 9.03 14.63
C GLU A 203 16.25 7.53 14.86
N GLU A 204 15.64 7.20 16.01
CA GLU A 204 15.23 5.82 16.34
C GLU A 204 14.25 5.26 15.31
N SER A 205 13.19 6.00 15.01
CA SER A 205 12.17 5.52 14.07
C SER A 205 12.71 5.42 12.64
N ARG A 206 13.64 6.28 12.24
CA ARG A 206 14.36 6.20 10.96
C ARG A 206 15.16 4.90 10.87
N GLU A 207 15.94 4.57 11.89
CA GLU A 207 16.73 3.34 11.94
C GLU A 207 15.83 2.09 11.89
N LEU A 208 14.74 2.08 12.67
CA LEU A 208 13.78 0.98 12.68
C LEU A 208 13.14 0.77 11.31
N ALA A 209 12.70 1.85 10.65
CA ALA A 209 12.09 1.78 9.33
C ALA A 209 13.10 1.36 8.25
N SER A 210 14.35 1.87 8.30
CA SER A 210 15.42 1.45 7.40
C SER A 210 15.67 -0.06 7.47
N LYS A 211 15.81 -0.59 8.69
CA LYS A 211 15.98 -2.05 8.90
C LYS A 211 14.76 -2.84 8.42
N ARG A 212 13.55 -2.37 8.73
CA ARG A 212 12.29 -3.05 8.40
C ARG A 212 12.06 -3.15 6.90
N TYR A 213 12.38 -2.10 6.16
CA TYR A 213 12.15 -2.00 4.71
C TYR A 213 13.44 -2.10 3.90
N LYS A 214 14.51 -2.67 4.46
CA LYS A 214 15.81 -2.80 3.81
C LYS A 214 15.69 -3.34 2.37
N SER A 215 14.95 -4.41 2.17
CA SER A 215 14.75 -4.99 0.83
C SER A 215 14.01 -4.05 -0.12
N ASP A 216 13.07 -3.23 0.36
CA ASP A 216 12.39 -2.24 -0.49
C ASP A 216 13.36 -1.13 -0.92
N PHE A 217 14.26 -0.68 -0.02
CA PHE A 217 15.29 0.30 -0.37
C PHE A 217 16.25 -0.26 -1.42
N GLU A 218 16.71 -1.49 -1.23
CA GLU A 218 17.68 -2.15 -2.13
C GLU A 218 17.07 -2.47 -3.50
N ILE A 219 15.90 -3.13 -3.53
CA ILE A 219 15.28 -3.61 -4.77
C ILE A 219 14.77 -2.46 -5.64
N PHE A 220 14.20 -1.41 -5.01
CA PHE A 220 13.64 -0.27 -5.72
C PHE A 220 14.60 0.93 -5.81
N GLU A 221 15.86 0.73 -5.42
CA GLU A 221 16.93 1.72 -5.53
C GLU A 221 16.54 3.07 -4.89
N TYR A 222 16.03 3.02 -3.66
CA TYR A 222 15.80 4.20 -2.85
C TYR A 222 16.99 4.42 -1.90
N PRO A 223 17.44 5.68 -1.70
CA PRO A 223 18.44 5.98 -0.69
C PRO A 223 17.88 5.75 0.71
N THR A 224 18.71 5.20 1.59
CA THR A 224 18.36 5.03 3.01
C THR A 224 18.58 6.30 3.82
N ASP A 225 19.35 7.25 3.28
CA ASP A 225 19.54 8.59 3.85
C ASP A 225 18.39 9.50 3.41
N MET A 226 17.67 10.06 4.38
CA MET A 226 16.55 10.97 4.12
C MET A 226 17.01 12.36 3.67
N ASP A 227 18.23 12.76 4.01
CA ASP A 227 18.74 14.11 3.73
C ASP A 227 19.15 14.28 2.26
N THR A 228 19.38 13.17 1.55
CA THR A 228 19.71 13.16 0.11
C THR A 228 18.49 13.23 -0.82
N GLN A 229 17.27 13.33 -0.27
CA GLN A 229 16.01 13.25 -1.03
C GLN A 229 15.32 14.59 -1.27
N MET A 230 15.92 15.71 -0.91
CA MET A 230 15.33 17.02 -1.25
C MET A 230 15.76 17.43 -2.67
N PRO A 231 14.78 17.66 -3.57
CA PRO A 231 15.06 18.34 -4.84
C PRO A 231 15.44 19.80 -4.61
#